data_7d2cd48b64a93bc0b8ddad55859b27f1
#
_entry.id   7d2cd48b64a93bc0b8ddad55859b27f1
#
_cell.length_a   1.000
_cell.length_b   1.000
_cell.length_c   1.000
_cell.angle_alpha   90.00
_cell.angle_beta   90.00
_cell.angle_gamma   90.00
#
_symmetry.space_group_name_H-M   'P 1'
#
loop_
_entity.id
_entity.type
_entity.pdbx_description
1 polymer ?
#
loop_
_entity_poly.entity_id
_entity_poly.type
_entity_poly.pdbx_seq_one_letter_code
_entity_poly.pdbx_strand_id
1 'polypeptide(L)'
;MASLLEVRDLHTAYGLSQVLFGVSLEIQAGECVCLLGRNGVGKSTTIRSIMGLTRPSRGEVRWKGGSILGWPPFRVARAGIGFVPEDRRVFADLTVRENLDVARQVSRRPGEWTAEAVFELFPPLRPIAGRRAGYLSGGEQQMLTIGRTLMGNPELLLLDEPSEGLAPLVVEHLLEQVTALKRRGLTILLAEQGIAFSLQLADRVYVLEKGTVRFSGAAAELREDEALRDRLLAL
;
A
#
# COMPACT_ATOMS: atom_id res chain seq x y z
N MET A 1 10.15 19.49 -7.43
CA MET A 1 9.58 18.54 -8.43
C MET A 1 8.09 18.42 -8.17
N ALA A 2 7.25 18.12 -9.17
CA ALA A 2 5.82 17.96 -8.93
C ALA A 2 5.56 16.61 -8.23
N SER A 3 4.66 16.61 -7.25
CA SER A 3 4.26 15.40 -6.52
C SER A 3 3.61 14.38 -7.46
N LEU A 4 3.92 13.09 -7.30
CA LEU A 4 3.31 11.99 -8.05
C LEU A 4 1.85 11.79 -7.60
N LEU A 5 1.61 11.77 -6.29
CA LEU A 5 0.28 11.77 -5.67
C LEU A 5 0.18 12.93 -4.69
N GLU A 6 -0.95 13.62 -4.72
CA GLU A 6 -1.26 14.69 -3.78
C GLU A 6 -2.69 14.52 -3.27
N VAL A 7 -2.83 14.56 -1.95
CA VAL A 7 -4.10 14.50 -1.23
C VAL A 7 -4.22 15.78 -0.41
N ARG A 8 -5.32 16.52 -0.56
CA ARG A 8 -5.55 17.77 0.15
C ARG A 8 -6.90 17.77 0.85
N ASP A 9 -6.88 18.10 2.14
CA ASP A 9 -8.07 18.32 2.98
C ASP A 9 -9.13 17.22 2.82
N LEU A 10 -8.69 15.95 2.86
CA LEU A 10 -9.54 14.79 2.59
C LEU A 10 -10.45 14.47 3.77
N HIS A 11 -11.76 14.52 3.55
CA HIS A 11 -12.79 14.16 4.52
C HIS A 11 -13.56 12.94 4.02
N THR A 12 -13.69 11.91 4.84
CA THR A 12 -14.38 10.67 4.46
C THR A 12 -15.20 10.14 5.63
N ALA A 13 -16.41 9.66 5.33
CA ALA A 13 -17.31 9.08 6.31
C ALA A 13 -17.90 7.75 5.80
N TYR A 14 -18.29 6.87 6.71
CA TYR A 14 -19.11 5.69 6.48
C TYR A 14 -20.51 5.92 7.08
N GLY A 15 -21.47 6.21 6.21
CA GLY A 15 -22.77 6.67 6.65
C GLY A 15 -22.65 7.99 7.45
N LEU A 16 -23.07 7.98 8.71
CA LEU A 16 -22.97 9.13 9.62
C LEU A 16 -21.63 9.19 10.39
N SER A 17 -20.81 8.16 10.33
CA SER A 17 -19.55 8.10 11.07
C SER A 17 -18.42 8.69 10.26
N GLN A 18 -18.00 9.89 10.59
CA GLN A 18 -16.83 10.52 9.99
C GLN A 18 -15.55 9.87 10.50
N VAL A 19 -14.62 9.57 9.59
CA VAL A 19 -13.35 8.92 9.88
C VAL A 19 -12.16 9.81 9.54
N LEU A 20 -12.19 10.53 8.41
CA LEU A 20 -11.13 11.46 8.04
C LEU A 20 -11.60 12.89 8.19
N PHE A 21 -10.76 13.73 8.79
CA PHE A 21 -11.04 15.11 9.17
C PHE A 21 -9.97 16.05 8.57
N GLY A 22 -9.82 16.03 7.23
CA GLY A 22 -8.90 16.94 6.54
C GLY A 22 -7.48 16.38 6.38
N VAL A 23 -7.36 15.06 6.08
CA VAL A 23 -6.05 14.44 5.82
C VAL A 23 -5.41 15.03 4.57
N SER A 24 -4.17 15.49 4.71
CA SER A 24 -3.35 15.98 3.60
C SER A 24 -2.00 15.26 3.60
N LEU A 25 -1.58 14.80 2.42
CA LEU A 25 -0.28 14.17 2.20
C LEU A 25 0.16 14.32 0.74
N GLU A 26 1.44 14.16 0.52
CA GLU A 26 2.02 14.12 -0.83
C GLU A 26 3.07 13.03 -0.94
N ILE A 27 3.26 12.49 -2.15
CA ILE A 27 4.23 11.45 -2.44
C ILE A 27 5.00 11.82 -3.71
N GLN A 28 6.33 11.80 -3.61
CA GLN A 28 7.20 12.00 -4.76
C GLN A 28 7.46 10.67 -5.49
N ALA A 29 7.82 10.76 -6.77
CA ALA A 29 8.18 9.55 -7.51
C ALA A 29 9.42 8.86 -6.90
N GLY A 30 9.36 7.55 -6.73
CA GLY A 30 10.41 6.73 -6.12
C GLY A 30 10.48 6.79 -4.58
N GLU A 31 9.60 7.58 -3.94
CA GLU A 31 9.55 7.72 -2.48
C GLU A 31 8.74 6.57 -1.84
N CYS A 32 9.19 6.09 -0.69
CA CYS A 32 8.41 5.25 0.21
C CYS A 32 7.87 6.10 1.37
N VAL A 33 6.57 6.37 1.35
CA VAL A 33 5.86 7.13 2.39
C VAL A 33 5.09 6.17 3.27
N CYS A 34 5.11 6.37 4.58
CA CYS A 34 4.34 5.58 5.51
C CYS A 34 3.27 6.40 6.25
N LEU A 35 2.04 5.86 6.28
CA LEU A 35 0.97 6.30 7.16
C LEU A 35 1.04 5.47 8.44
N LEU A 36 1.52 6.05 9.52
CA LEU A 36 1.63 5.43 10.83
C LEU A 36 0.44 5.79 11.72
N GLY A 37 0.07 4.89 12.60
CA GLY A 37 -0.94 5.13 13.63
C GLY A 37 -1.64 3.86 14.06
N ARG A 38 -2.40 3.95 15.15
CA ARG A 38 -3.16 2.83 15.73
C ARG A 38 -4.27 2.36 14.78
N ASN A 39 -4.86 1.19 15.09
CA ASN A 39 -6.02 0.72 14.35
C ASN A 39 -7.22 1.67 14.52
N GLY A 40 -7.98 1.87 13.44
CA GLY A 40 -9.15 2.75 13.43
C GLY A 40 -8.87 4.25 13.27
N VAL A 41 -7.59 4.70 13.17
CA VAL A 41 -7.29 6.15 13.03
C VAL A 41 -7.50 6.71 11.62
N GLY A 42 -7.82 5.86 10.61
CA GLY A 42 -8.13 6.31 9.26
C GLY A 42 -7.11 5.93 8.17
N LYS A 43 -6.06 5.15 8.46
CA LYS A 43 -5.03 4.72 7.48
C LYS A 43 -5.66 4.05 6.26
N SER A 44 -6.35 2.92 6.46
CA SER A 44 -7.03 2.17 5.39
C SER A 44 -8.11 3.00 4.70
N THR A 45 -8.82 3.87 5.44
CA THR A 45 -9.81 4.79 4.85
C THR A 45 -9.14 5.79 3.91
N THR A 46 -7.95 6.29 4.23
CA THR A 46 -7.17 7.18 3.35
C THR A 46 -6.82 6.46 2.05
N ILE A 47 -6.26 5.25 2.14
CA ILE A 47 -5.91 4.43 0.96
C ILE A 47 -7.17 4.12 0.12
N ARG A 48 -8.26 3.67 0.76
CA ARG A 48 -9.52 3.37 0.07
C ARG A 48 -10.14 4.59 -0.60
N SER A 49 -9.97 5.78 -0.01
CA SER A 49 -10.43 7.04 -0.60
C SER A 49 -9.61 7.40 -1.85
N ILE A 50 -8.28 7.23 -1.82
CA ILE A 50 -7.39 7.42 -2.97
C ILE A 50 -7.77 6.47 -4.11
N MET A 51 -8.06 5.20 -3.78
CA MET A 51 -8.45 4.18 -4.74
C MET A 51 -9.88 4.34 -5.30
N GLY A 52 -10.67 5.28 -4.78
CA GLY A 52 -12.08 5.43 -5.17
C GLY A 52 -13.00 4.31 -4.67
N LEU A 53 -12.54 3.51 -3.68
CA LEU A 53 -13.34 2.46 -3.01
C LEU A 53 -14.28 3.04 -1.96
N THR A 54 -13.91 4.16 -1.37
CA THR A 54 -14.75 4.94 -0.45
C THR A 54 -14.78 6.38 -0.95
N ARG A 55 -15.97 6.92 -1.16
CA ARG A 55 -16.11 8.28 -1.71
C ARG A 55 -15.88 9.32 -0.63
N PRO A 56 -14.89 10.22 -0.76
CA PRO A 56 -14.74 11.36 0.13
C PRO A 56 -15.92 12.33 0.03
N SER A 57 -16.28 12.96 1.14
CA SER A 57 -17.30 14.01 1.18
C SER A 57 -16.72 15.36 0.79
N ARG A 58 -15.40 15.57 1.01
CA ARG A 58 -14.67 16.81 0.69
C ARG A 58 -13.18 16.51 0.47
N GLY A 59 -12.48 17.42 -0.17
CA GLY A 59 -11.04 17.37 -0.41
C GLY A 59 -10.70 17.13 -1.87
N GLU A 60 -9.44 16.86 -2.12
CA GLU A 60 -8.90 16.64 -3.45
C GLU A 60 -7.90 15.49 -3.45
N VAL A 61 -7.89 14.69 -4.52
CA VAL A 61 -6.88 13.68 -4.81
C VAL A 61 -6.37 13.92 -6.23
N ARG A 62 -5.07 14.22 -6.35
CA ARG A 62 -4.41 14.44 -7.65
C ARG A 62 -3.38 13.37 -7.92
N TRP A 63 -3.41 12.84 -9.09
CA TRP A 63 -2.44 11.90 -9.64
C TRP A 63 -1.73 12.55 -10.82
N LYS A 64 -0.40 12.72 -10.73
CA LYS A 64 0.39 13.41 -11.76
C LYS A 64 -0.18 14.78 -12.15
N GLY A 65 -0.64 15.54 -11.15
CA GLY A 65 -1.26 16.85 -11.31
C GLY A 65 -2.72 16.85 -11.76
N GLY A 66 -3.27 15.75 -12.24
CA GLY A 66 -4.68 15.62 -12.64
C GLY A 66 -5.56 15.13 -11.49
N SER A 67 -6.78 15.67 -11.34
CA SER A 67 -7.74 15.18 -10.34
C SER A 67 -8.24 13.78 -10.70
N ILE A 68 -8.20 12.88 -9.71
CA ILE A 68 -8.78 11.53 -9.80
C ILE A 68 -9.92 11.32 -8.81
N LEU A 69 -10.32 12.36 -8.11
CA LEU A 69 -11.42 12.30 -7.15
C LEU A 69 -12.71 11.83 -7.83
N GLY A 70 -13.36 10.84 -7.25
CA GLY A 70 -14.58 10.25 -7.79
C GLY A 70 -14.38 9.29 -8.98
N TRP A 71 -13.15 9.00 -9.37
CA TRP A 71 -12.91 7.94 -10.35
C TRP A 71 -13.28 6.57 -9.77
N PRO A 72 -13.84 5.66 -10.59
CA PRO A 72 -14.05 4.28 -10.15
C PRO A 72 -12.71 3.56 -9.99
N PRO A 73 -12.60 2.57 -9.07
CA PRO A 73 -11.35 1.89 -8.72
C PRO A 73 -10.58 1.33 -9.92
N PHE A 74 -11.28 0.76 -10.90
CA PHE A 74 -10.64 0.21 -12.09
C PHE A 74 -9.93 1.27 -12.94
N ARG A 75 -10.45 2.52 -12.95
CA ARG A 75 -9.82 3.64 -13.66
C ARG A 75 -8.57 4.12 -12.92
N VAL A 76 -8.62 4.19 -11.60
CA VAL A 76 -7.48 4.51 -10.75
C VAL A 76 -6.37 3.47 -10.95
N ALA A 77 -6.71 2.18 -10.91
CA ALA A 77 -5.75 1.10 -11.16
C ALA A 77 -5.10 1.19 -12.55
N ARG A 78 -5.91 1.43 -13.60
CA ARG A 78 -5.39 1.61 -14.98
C ARG A 78 -4.53 2.85 -15.15
N ALA A 79 -4.68 3.86 -14.31
CA ALA A 79 -3.82 5.04 -14.30
C ALA A 79 -2.44 4.77 -13.69
N GLY A 80 -2.22 3.61 -13.05
CA GLY A 80 -0.94 3.17 -12.52
C GLY A 80 -0.84 3.17 -11.01
N ILE A 81 -1.97 3.13 -10.29
CA ILE A 81 -2.00 2.99 -8.84
C ILE A 81 -2.44 1.55 -8.50
N GLY A 82 -1.51 0.74 -7.98
CA GLY A 82 -1.78 -0.61 -7.50
C GLY A 82 -2.21 -0.60 -6.05
N PHE A 83 -3.09 -1.53 -5.65
CA PHE A 83 -3.56 -1.63 -4.27
C PHE A 83 -3.50 -3.07 -3.77
N VAL A 84 -2.90 -3.25 -2.62
CA VAL A 84 -2.83 -4.48 -1.84
C VAL A 84 -3.60 -4.26 -0.54
N PRO A 85 -4.80 -4.84 -0.40
CA PRO A 85 -5.60 -4.70 0.80
C PRO A 85 -5.10 -5.64 1.92
N GLU A 86 -5.43 -5.30 3.16
CA GLU A 86 -5.16 -6.08 4.38
C GLU A 86 -5.69 -7.52 4.31
N ASP A 87 -6.88 -7.72 3.73
CA ASP A 87 -7.60 -9.00 3.68
C ASP A 87 -7.12 -9.97 2.56
N ARG A 88 -5.96 -9.70 1.96
CA ARG A 88 -5.21 -10.59 1.03
C ARG A 88 -6.02 -11.17 -0.13
N ARG A 89 -7.07 -10.57 -0.59
CA ARG A 89 -8.08 -11.00 -1.59
C ARG A 89 -7.53 -11.81 -2.78
N VAL A 90 -7.05 -13.04 -2.54
CA VAL A 90 -6.68 -13.96 -3.61
C VAL A 90 -7.93 -14.57 -4.25
N PHE A 91 -7.84 -14.97 -5.53
CA PHE A 91 -8.86 -15.79 -6.16
C PHE A 91 -8.64 -17.25 -5.73
N ALA A 92 -9.36 -17.69 -4.70
CA ALA A 92 -9.13 -18.93 -3.98
C ALA A 92 -9.15 -20.20 -4.87
N ASP A 93 -10.04 -20.22 -5.86
CA ASP A 93 -10.24 -21.34 -6.77
C ASP A 93 -9.21 -21.38 -7.92
N LEU A 94 -8.52 -20.28 -8.17
CA LEU A 94 -7.46 -20.19 -9.16
C LEU A 94 -6.11 -20.60 -8.56
N THR A 95 -5.25 -21.15 -9.39
CA THR A 95 -3.86 -21.41 -9.03
C THR A 95 -3.08 -20.11 -8.84
N VAL A 96 -1.88 -20.20 -8.24
CA VAL A 96 -0.95 -19.07 -8.12
C VAL A 96 -0.68 -18.46 -9.50
N ARG A 97 -0.37 -19.28 -10.50
CA ARG A 97 -0.11 -18.83 -11.89
C ARG A 97 -1.32 -18.13 -12.47
N GLU A 98 -2.50 -18.71 -12.37
CA GLU A 98 -3.74 -18.12 -12.91
C GLU A 98 -4.10 -16.80 -12.22
N ASN A 99 -3.86 -16.66 -10.90
CA ASN A 99 -4.02 -15.38 -10.19
C ASN A 99 -3.14 -14.27 -10.80
N LEU A 100 -1.88 -14.59 -11.15
CA LEU A 100 -0.99 -13.63 -11.81
C LEU A 100 -1.45 -13.31 -13.23
N ASP A 101 -1.85 -14.32 -14.00
CA ASP A 101 -2.25 -14.16 -15.40
C ASP A 101 -3.52 -13.32 -15.56
N VAL A 102 -4.50 -13.45 -14.63
CA VAL A 102 -5.70 -12.59 -14.63
C VAL A 102 -5.33 -11.11 -14.56
N ALA A 103 -4.39 -10.75 -13.69
CA ALA A 103 -3.97 -9.35 -13.53
C ALA A 103 -3.26 -8.82 -14.79
N ARG A 104 -2.45 -9.65 -15.46
CA ARG A 104 -1.81 -9.31 -16.72
C ARG A 104 -2.81 -9.05 -17.84
N GLN A 105 -3.85 -9.86 -17.95
CA GLN A 105 -4.88 -9.70 -18.97
C GLN A 105 -5.67 -8.40 -18.83
N VAL A 106 -5.90 -7.96 -17.58
CA VAL A 106 -6.64 -6.73 -17.27
C VAL A 106 -5.76 -5.49 -17.42
N SER A 107 -4.46 -5.63 -17.15
CA SER A 107 -3.52 -4.53 -17.27
C SER A 107 -3.14 -4.32 -18.74
N ARG A 108 -3.34 -3.10 -19.24
CA ARG A 108 -2.88 -2.67 -20.56
C ARG A 108 -1.58 -1.87 -20.49
N ARG A 109 -0.98 -1.77 -19.31
CA ARG A 109 0.25 -1.01 -19.12
C ARG A 109 1.46 -1.86 -19.49
N PRO A 110 2.32 -1.37 -20.37
CA PRO A 110 3.63 -2.00 -20.61
C PRO A 110 4.48 -1.87 -19.35
N GLY A 111 5.36 -2.82 -19.11
CA GLY A 111 6.29 -2.79 -18.00
C GLY A 111 7.01 -4.12 -17.83
N GLU A 112 7.91 -4.15 -16.86
CA GLU A 112 8.82 -5.28 -16.59
C GLU A 112 8.18 -6.42 -15.78
N TRP A 113 7.03 -6.18 -15.15
CA TRP A 113 6.40 -7.17 -14.28
C TRP A 113 5.74 -8.29 -15.10
N THR A 114 6.40 -9.43 -15.09
CA THR A 114 5.92 -10.70 -15.62
C THR A 114 5.76 -11.71 -14.49
N ALA A 115 5.08 -12.82 -14.73
CA ALA A 115 5.01 -13.89 -13.73
C ALA A 115 6.40 -14.39 -13.31
N GLU A 116 7.36 -14.43 -14.24
CA GLU A 116 8.75 -14.82 -13.93
C GLU A 116 9.44 -13.78 -13.02
N ALA A 117 9.28 -12.48 -13.28
CA ALA A 117 9.80 -11.43 -12.41
C ALA A 117 9.16 -11.45 -11.01
N VAL A 118 7.86 -11.81 -10.93
CA VAL A 118 7.19 -12.05 -9.64
C VAL A 118 7.77 -13.26 -8.90
N PHE A 119 8.05 -14.37 -9.60
CA PHE A 119 8.69 -15.54 -8.98
C PHE A 119 10.16 -15.31 -8.60
N GLU A 120 10.85 -14.38 -9.23
CA GLU A 120 12.18 -13.94 -8.82
C GLU A 120 12.11 -13.11 -7.53
N LEU A 121 11.13 -12.22 -7.42
CA LEU A 121 10.92 -11.42 -6.21
C LEU A 121 10.38 -12.27 -5.04
N PHE A 122 9.51 -13.24 -5.35
CA PHE A 122 8.88 -14.14 -4.37
C PHE A 122 9.20 -15.61 -4.69
N PRO A 123 10.45 -16.06 -4.45
CA PRO A 123 10.86 -17.43 -4.79
C PRO A 123 9.98 -18.54 -4.22
N PRO A 124 9.39 -18.41 -3.00
CA PRO A 124 8.49 -19.43 -2.46
C PRO A 124 7.24 -19.70 -3.30
N LEU A 125 6.80 -18.78 -4.15
CA LEU A 125 5.64 -18.99 -5.01
C LEU A 125 5.92 -19.88 -6.22
N ARG A 126 7.17 -19.97 -6.67
CA ARG A 126 7.55 -20.72 -7.89
C ARG A 126 7.22 -22.20 -7.80
N PRO A 127 7.62 -22.97 -6.74
CA PRO A 127 7.33 -24.40 -6.65
C PRO A 127 5.85 -24.71 -6.48
N ILE A 128 5.05 -23.74 -6.03
CA ILE A 128 3.61 -23.87 -5.79
C ILE A 128 2.76 -23.17 -6.86
N ALA A 129 3.35 -22.82 -8.01
CA ALA A 129 2.66 -22.10 -9.08
C ALA A 129 1.36 -22.76 -9.57
N GLY A 130 1.26 -24.11 -9.51
CA GLY A 130 0.09 -24.89 -9.83
C GLY A 130 -0.88 -25.13 -8.67
N ARG A 131 -0.56 -24.69 -7.43
CA ARG A 131 -1.43 -24.86 -6.27
C ARG A 131 -2.55 -23.80 -6.28
N ARG A 132 -3.78 -24.21 -5.91
CA ARG A 132 -4.89 -23.26 -5.74
C ARG A 132 -4.61 -22.32 -4.58
N ALA A 133 -4.91 -21.03 -4.78
CA ALA A 133 -4.58 -19.96 -3.83
C ALA A 133 -5.32 -20.08 -2.49
N GLY A 134 -6.48 -20.74 -2.46
CA GLY A 134 -7.21 -21.03 -1.23
C GLY A 134 -6.49 -21.98 -0.25
N TYR A 135 -5.50 -22.74 -0.72
CA TYR A 135 -4.70 -23.66 0.11
C TYR A 135 -3.33 -23.11 0.51
N LEU A 136 -3.08 -21.84 0.25
CA LEU A 136 -1.85 -21.16 0.61
C LEU A 136 -1.87 -20.72 2.07
N SER A 137 -0.70 -20.69 2.70
CA SER A 137 -0.51 -20.00 3.98
C SER A 137 -0.77 -18.49 3.86
N GLY A 138 -1.02 -17.82 4.98
CA GLY A 138 -1.24 -16.37 4.98
C GLY A 138 -0.07 -15.58 4.36
N GLY A 139 1.18 -16.00 4.59
CA GLY A 139 2.36 -15.39 3.98
C GLY A 139 2.43 -15.61 2.46
N GLU A 140 2.13 -16.81 1.99
CA GLU A 140 2.08 -17.13 0.55
C GLU A 140 0.94 -16.34 -0.14
N GLN A 141 -0.23 -16.19 0.51
CA GLN A 141 -1.33 -15.36 0.00
C GLN A 141 -0.92 -13.89 -0.07
N GLN A 142 -0.20 -13.38 0.92
CA GLN A 142 0.32 -12.01 0.93
C GLN A 142 1.28 -11.77 -0.24
N MET A 143 2.28 -12.66 -0.41
CA MET A 143 3.20 -12.61 -1.54
C MET A 143 2.47 -12.67 -2.89
N LEU A 144 1.46 -13.55 -3.01
CA LEU A 144 0.66 -13.67 -4.23
C LEU A 144 -0.16 -12.39 -4.50
N THR A 145 -0.74 -11.78 -3.47
CA THR A 145 -1.53 -10.55 -3.63
C THR A 145 -0.66 -9.37 -4.08
N ILE A 146 0.54 -9.23 -3.49
CA ILE A 146 1.51 -8.22 -3.93
C ILE A 146 1.95 -8.52 -5.38
N GLY A 147 2.37 -9.76 -5.65
CA GLY A 147 2.80 -10.19 -6.99
C GLY A 147 1.73 -9.94 -8.07
N ARG A 148 0.48 -10.29 -7.78
CA ARG A 148 -0.65 -10.01 -8.66
C ARG A 148 -0.85 -8.52 -8.91
N THR A 149 -0.68 -7.69 -7.89
CA THR A 149 -0.79 -6.23 -8.04
C THR A 149 0.35 -5.68 -8.91
N LEU A 150 1.57 -6.20 -8.74
CA LEU A 150 2.74 -5.84 -9.55
C LEU A 150 2.53 -6.18 -11.03
N MET A 151 1.85 -7.29 -11.37
CA MET A 151 1.49 -7.64 -12.75
C MET A 151 0.69 -6.54 -13.47
N GLY A 152 0.08 -5.61 -12.72
CA GLY A 152 -0.54 -4.40 -13.23
C GLY A 152 0.45 -3.32 -13.68
N ASN A 153 1.74 -3.50 -13.48
CA ASN A 153 2.80 -2.52 -13.71
C ASN A 153 2.47 -1.14 -13.07
N PRO A 154 2.24 -1.08 -11.75
CA PRO A 154 1.93 0.17 -11.07
C PRO A 154 3.14 1.09 -11.02
N GLU A 155 2.90 2.41 -10.98
CA GLU A 155 3.90 3.43 -10.66
C GLU A 155 3.86 3.80 -9.17
N LEU A 156 2.72 3.58 -8.53
CA LEU A 156 2.51 3.71 -7.09
C LEU A 156 1.86 2.43 -6.57
N LEU A 157 2.46 1.83 -5.56
CA LEU A 157 1.92 0.68 -4.83
C LEU A 157 1.40 1.12 -3.47
N LEU A 158 0.11 0.94 -3.25
CA LEU A 158 -0.54 1.16 -1.96
C LEU A 158 -0.59 -0.17 -1.21
N LEU A 159 0.02 -0.24 -0.03
CA LEU A 159 0.05 -1.40 0.86
C LEU A 159 -0.72 -1.08 2.15
N ASP A 160 -1.81 -1.80 2.39
CA ASP A 160 -2.66 -1.62 3.58
C ASP A 160 -2.37 -2.74 4.57
N GLU A 161 -1.64 -2.42 5.64
CA GLU A 161 -1.23 -3.31 6.74
C GLU A 161 -0.65 -4.67 6.28
N PRO A 162 0.36 -4.65 5.37
CA PRO A 162 0.83 -5.88 4.72
C PRO A 162 1.51 -6.86 5.68
N SER A 163 1.95 -6.42 6.86
CA SER A 163 2.62 -7.27 7.86
C SER A 163 1.65 -7.90 8.86
N GLU A 164 0.38 -7.44 8.90
CA GLU A 164 -0.58 -7.87 9.94
C GLU A 164 -0.90 -9.36 9.87
N GLY A 165 -0.88 -10.01 11.05
CA GLY A 165 -1.20 -11.42 11.19
C GLY A 165 -0.22 -12.38 10.50
N LEU A 166 0.99 -11.93 10.17
CA LEU A 166 2.06 -12.76 9.65
C LEU A 166 3.03 -13.20 10.75
N ALA A 167 3.61 -14.40 10.57
CA ALA A 167 4.68 -14.86 11.45
C ALA A 167 5.94 -13.98 11.30
N PRO A 168 6.75 -13.79 12.36
CA PRO A 168 7.92 -12.90 12.33
C PRO A 168 8.86 -13.12 11.15
N LEU A 169 9.19 -14.37 10.84
CA LEU A 169 10.07 -14.72 9.72
C LEU A 169 9.46 -14.28 8.36
N VAL A 170 8.14 -14.35 8.22
CA VAL A 170 7.46 -13.91 6.99
C VAL A 170 7.47 -12.38 6.88
N VAL A 171 7.38 -11.68 8.02
CA VAL A 171 7.50 -10.21 8.07
C VAL A 171 8.90 -9.77 7.66
N GLU A 172 9.95 -10.47 8.11
CA GLU A 172 11.34 -10.21 7.70
C GLU A 172 11.52 -10.38 6.19
N HIS A 173 11.04 -11.48 5.61
CA HIS A 173 11.07 -11.69 4.16
C HIS A 173 10.26 -10.63 3.41
N LEU A 174 9.08 -10.25 3.92
CA LEU A 174 8.28 -9.18 3.30
C LEU A 174 9.02 -7.85 3.30
N LEU A 175 9.73 -7.53 4.39
CA LEU A 175 10.55 -6.34 4.50
C LEU A 175 11.65 -6.30 3.42
N GLU A 176 12.35 -7.42 3.21
CA GLU A 176 13.37 -7.56 2.16
C GLU A 176 12.78 -7.34 0.76
N GLN A 177 11.60 -7.93 0.50
CA GLN A 177 10.92 -7.83 -0.78
C GLN A 177 10.42 -6.41 -1.07
N VAL A 178 9.81 -5.73 -0.09
CA VAL A 178 9.38 -4.34 -0.24
C VAL A 178 10.60 -3.41 -0.39
N THR A 179 11.71 -3.71 0.31
CA THR A 179 12.98 -2.99 0.13
C THR A 179 13.52 -3.18 -1.29
N ALA A 180 13.42 -4.38 -1.86
CA ALA A 180 13.83 -4.64 -3.24
C ALA A 180 12.96 -3.87 -4.26
N LEU A 181 11.66 -3.77 -4.02
CA LEU A 181 10.75 -2.94 -4.84
C LEU A 181 11.14 -1.46 -4.79
N LYS A 182 11.39 -0.94 -3.59
CA LYS A 182 11.86 0.44 -3.40
C LYS A 182 13.17 0.71 -4.15
N ARG A 183 14.14 -0.20 -4.06
CA ARG A 183 15.44 -0.09 -4.78
C ARG A 183 15.28 -0.09 -6.30
N ARG A 184 14.22 -0.70 -6.83
CA ARG A 184 13.85 -0.64 -8.26
C ARG A 184 13.15 0.68 -8.64
N GLY A 185 13.00 1.60 -7.70
CA GLY A 185 12.38 2.91 -7.93
C GLY A 185 10.84 2.91 -7.88
N LEU A 186 10.21 1.82 -7.42
CA LEU A 186 8.77 1.80 -7.25
C LEU A 186 8.36 2.76 -6.13
N THR A 187 7.41 3.63 -6.40
CA THR A 187 6.82 4.50 -5.38
C THR A 187 5.88 3.69 -4.49
N ILE A 188 5.95 3.89 -3.17
CA ILE A 188 5.17 3.10 -2.22
C ILE A 188 4.48 4.01 -1.22
N LEU A 189 3.18 3.79 -0.99
CA LEU A 189 2.45 4.28 0.17
C LEU A 189 2.09 3.08 1.05
N LEU A 190 2.67 3.04 2.23
CA LEU A 190 2.50 1.98 3.21
C LEU A 190 1.63 2.49 4.36
N ALA A 191 0.51 1.84 4.66
CA ALA A 191 -0.24 2.05 5.89
C ALA A 191 0.13 0.93 6.87
N GLU A 192 0.59 1.28 8.06
CA GLU A 192 1.05 0.31 9.06
C GLU A 192 0.84 0.80 10.48
N GLN A 193 0.71 -0.17 11.40
CA GLN A 193 0.80 0.06 12.83
C GLN A 193 2.20 -0.28 13.36
N GLY A 194 2.87 -1.26 12.75
CA GLY A 194 4.19 -1.75 13.15
C GLY A 194 5.29 -0.71 12.89
N ILE A 195 5.75 -0.04 13.95
CA ILE A 195 6.74 1.05 13.88
C ILE A 195 8.07 0.54 13.29
N ALA A 196 8.55 -0.61 13.78
CA ALA A 196 9.85 -1.15 13.37
C ALA A 196 9.90 -1.50 11.87
N PHE A 197 8.84 -2.13 11.35
CA PHE A 197 8.69 -2.46 9.93
C PHE A 197 8.65 -1.17 9.09
N SER A 198 7.83 -0.22 9.50
CA SER A 198 7.61 1.04 8.78
C SER A 198 8.86 1.90 8.69
N LEU A 199 9.55 2.10 9.81
CA LEU A 199 10.72 2.97 9.85
C LEU A 199 11.93 2.40 9.11
N GLN A 200 12.00 1.08 8.87
CA GLN A 200 13.04 0.50 8.03
C GLN A 200 12.83 0.79 6.53
N LEU A 201 11.58 0.97 6.10
CA LEU A 201 11.20 1.17 4.70
C LEU A 201 11.05 2.64 4.33
N ALA A 202 10.44 3.44 5.22
CA ALA A 202 9.99 4.78 4.90
C ALA A 202 11.14 5.78 4.72
N ASP A 203 10.99 6.66 3.75
CA ASP A 203 11.76 7.90 3.60
C ASP A 203 11.09 9.02 4.41
N ARG A 204 9.75 9.08 4.34
CA ARG A 204 8.92 10.05 5.03
C ARG A 204 7.72 9.37 5.68
N VAL A 205 7.26 9.94 6.77
CA VAL A 205 6.13 9.44 7.54
C VAL A 205 5.08 10.50 7.76
N TYR A 206 3.82 10.06 7.79
CA TYR A 206 2.67 10.80 8.29
C TYR A 206 2.07 10.01 9.44
N VAL A 207 2.04 10.59 10.64
CA VAL A 207 1.38 9.96 11.79
C VAL A 207 -0.06 10.44 11.87
N LEU A 208 -0.99 9.49 11.80
CA LEU A 208 -2.43 9.75 11.91
C LEU A 208 -2.91 9.50 13.33
N GLU A 209 -3.72 10.43 13.83
CA GLU A 209 -4.49 10.26 15.06
C GLU A 209 -5.91 10.80 14.83
N LYS A 210 -6.91 9.98 15.17
CA LYS A 210 -8.34 10.37 15.09
C LYS A 210 -8.74 11.03 13.76
N GLY A 211 -8.22 10.48 12.64
CA GLY A 211 -8.56 10.96 11.30
C GLY A 211 -7.86 12.24 10.86
N THR A 212 -6.84 12.70 11.57
CA THR A 212 -6.02 13.87 11.24
C THR A 212 -4.54 13.53 11.19
N VAL A 213 -3.75 14.29 10.44
CA VAL A 213 -2.29 14.19 10.45
C VAL A 213 -1.76 14.99 11.64
N ARG A 214 -1.07 14.31 12.57
CA ARG A 214 -0.46 14.90 13.76
C ARG A 214 1.01 15.23 13.56
N PHE A 215 1.68 14.49 12.69
CA PHE A 215 3.08 14.69 12.35
C PHE A 215 3.32 14.33 10.89
N SER A 216 4.21 15.08 10.26
CA SER A 216 4.73 14.81 8.93
C SER A 216 6.20 15.21 8.91
N GLY A 217 7.09 14.25 8.58
CA GLY A 217 8.52 14.49 8.56
C GLY A 217 9.31 13.35 7.96
N ALA A 218 10.62 13.47 7.91
CA ALA A 218 11.51 12.39 7.50
C ALA A 218 11.42 11.21 8.48
N ALA A 219 11.46 9.98 7.97
CA ALA A 219 11.45 8.79 8.82
C ALA A 219 12.68 8.75 9.77
N ALA A 220 13.78 9.38 9.39
CA ALA A 220 14.98 9.53 10.22
C ALA A 220 14.69 10.24 11.55
N GLU A 221 13.82 11.27 11.52
CA GLU A 221 13.44 12.01 12.74
C GLU A 221 12.83 11.09 13.80
N LEU A 222 11.94 10.17 13.38
CA LEU A 222 11.34 9.19 14.31
C LEU A 222 12.29 8.03 14.67
N ARG A 223 13.31 7.75 13.84
CA ARG A 223 14.34 6.75 14.19
C ARG A 223 15.27 7.25 15.27
N GLU A 224 15.65 8.52 15.20
CA GLU A 224 16.66 9.15 16.06
C GLU A 224 16.07 9.69 17.37
N ASP A 225 14.82 10.16 17.37
CA ASP A 225 14.14 10.73 18.55
C ASP A 225 13.10 9.75 19.13
N GLU A 226 13.53 8.99 20.15
CA GLU A 226 12.67 8.04 20.86
C GLU A 226 11.54 8.74 21.62
N ALA A 227 11.80 9.90 22.22
CA ALA A 227 10.80 10.65 22.97
C ALA A 227 9.71 11.20 22.03
N LEU A 228 10.07 11.64 20.83
CA LEU A 228 9.13 12.05 19.79
C LEU A 228 8.28 10.86 19.35
N ARG A 229 8.94 9.71 19.09
CA ARG A 229 8.27 8.47 18.70
C ARG A 229 7.25 8.02 19.73
N ASP A 230 7.64 7.97 21.01
CA ASP A 230 6.75 7.57 22.09
C ASP A 230 5.57 8.52 22.25
N ARG A 231 5.80 9.82 22.15
CA ARG A 231 4.74 10.84 22.25
C ARG A 231 3.73 10.73 21.12
N LEU A 232 4.15 10.40 19.90
CA LEU A 232 3.29 10.33 18.70
C LEU A 232 2.62 8.97 18.53
N LEU A 233 3.27 7.91 18.98
CA LEU A 233 2.88 6.53 18.71
C LEU A 233 2.64 5.74 20.00
N ALA A 234 2.60 6.42 21.18
CA ALA A 234 2.34 5.79 22.49
C ALA A 234 1.13 4.84 22.39
N LEU A 235 1.41 3.56 22.59
CA LEU A 235 0.50 2.43 22.55
C LEU A 235 -0.34 2.39 23.82
#